data_c2c137b1979c72fcd57fcb90f8a9b3ff
#
_entry.id   c2c137b1979c72fcd57fcb90f8a9b3ff
#
_cell.length_a   1.000
_cell.length_b   1.000
_cell.length_c   1.000
_cell.angle_alpha   90.00
_cell.angle_beta   90.00
_cell.angle_gamma   90.00
#
_symmetry.space_group_name_H-M   'P 1'
#
loop_
_entity.id
_entity.type
_entity.pdbx_description
1 polymer ?
#
loop_
_entity_poly.entity_id
_entity_poly.type
_entity_poly.pdbx_seq_one_letter_code
_entity_poly.pdbx_strand_id
1 'polypeptide(L)'
;PLQAIHAVTIGPAYQNKVEDRIGSIAEGKLADFVILDEDIMDVAAKEPLRIADMRVASTIVSDKIVHGVLPDSKTFISQFCAAYEQPTLDTVVTVQSSQMIDNATADKEYAALERGEKRFGTLQFTAEVAADSSAIFQMNMLGNGEKISALKLYKLTANKKSEYTYGRPAPDALGSASGQWWIASFGNPTIPLDQDAVLEMDKQYVVFFIIHDNDSIFDADKADGVI
;
A
#
# COMPACT_ATOMS: atom_id res chain seq x y z
N PRO A 1 -1.54 25.89 -11.30
CA PRO A 1 -1.61 24.41 -11.47
C PRO A 1 -2.28 23.99 -12.79
N LEU A 2 -3.45 24.57 -13.15
CA LEU A 2 -4.20 24.20 -14.37
C LEU A 2 -3.36 24.25 -15.64
N GLN A 3 -2.54 25.28 -15.82
CA GLN A 3 -1.66 25.42 -16.99
C GLN A 3 -0.60 24.32 -17.02
N ALA A 4 -0.06 23.93 -15.86
CA ALA A 4 0.91 22.85 -15.76
C ALA A 4 0.26 21.50 -16.10
N ILE A 5 -0.93 21.23 -15.57
CA ILE A 5 -1.70 20.01 -15.91
C ILE A 5 -1.99 20.00 -17.43
N HIS A 6 -2.44 21.11 -18.00
CA HIS A 6 -2.70 21.23 -19.43
C HIS A 6 -1.43 20.94 -20.26
N ALA A 7 -0.27 21.46 -19.81
CA ALA A 7 1.02 21.29 -20.50
C ALA A 7 1.53 19.83 -20.52
N VAL A 8 1.11 19.00 -19.54
CA VAL A 8 1.52 17.59 -19.46
C VAL A 8 0.43 16.60 -19.91
N THR A 9 -0.76 17.08 -20.27
CA THR A 9 -1.89 16.25 -20.71
C THR A 9 -2.31 16.57 -22.13
N ILE A 10 -3.27 17.49 -22.31
CA ILE A 10 -3.85 17.80 -23.62
C ILE A 10 -2.83 18.50 -24.55
N GLY A 11 -1.90 19.26 -24.00
CA GLY A 11 -0.88 19.94 -24.81
C GLY A 11 -0.04 18.99 -25.65
N PRO A 12 0.63 17.98 -25.08
CA PRO A 12 1.35 16.95 -25.82
C PRO A 12 0.45 16.14 -26.76
N ALA A 13 -0.78 15.83 -26.35
CA ALA A 13 -1.73 15.12 -27.21
C ALA A 13 -2.03 15.91 -28.48
N TYR A 14 -2.25 17.21 -28.36
CA TYR A 14 -2.49 18.12 -29.48
C TYR A 14 -1.26 18.24 -30.39
N GLN A 15 -0.06 18.37 -29.82
CA GLN A 15 1.19 18.42 -30.59
C GLN A 15 1.42 17.17 -31.43
N ASN A 16 1.01 16.01 -30.90
CA ASN A 16 1.14 14.71 -31.59
C ASN A 16 -0.09 14.35 -32.46
N LYS A 17 -1.11 15.21 -32.52
CA LYS A 17 -2.35 14.99 -33.27
C LYS A 17 -3.12 13.73 -32.83
N VAL A 18 -3.17 13.50 -31.53
CA VAL A 18 -3.87 12.35 -30.90
C VAL A 18 -4.84 12.82 -29.81
N GLU A 19 -5.19 14.10 -29.80
CA GLU A 19 -6.08 14.74 -28.85
C GLU A 19 -7.52 14.19 -28.88
N ASP A 20 -7.90 13.53 -29.95
CA ASP A 20 -9.14 12.78 -30.09
C ASP A 20 -9.16 11.46 -29.30
N ARG A 21 -7.98 10.94 -28.95
CA ARG A 21 -7.81 9.65 -28.28
C ARG A 21 -7.33 9.74 -26.85
N ILE A 22 -6.51 10.72 -26.50
CA ILE A 22 -5.87 10.88 -25.19
C ILE A 22 -5.80 12.34 -24.75
N GLY A 23 -5.26 12.62 -23.57
CA GLY A 23 -4.92 13.95 -23.07
C GLY A 23 -6.04 14.68 -22.36
N SER A 24 -7.26 14.14 -22.35
CA SER A 24 -8.38 14.65 -21.54
C SER A 24 -9.35 13.52 -21.19
N ILE A 25 -10.07 13.68 -20.09
CA ILE A 25 -11.12 12.74 -19.68
C ILE A 25 -12.39 13.09 -20.45
N ALA A 26 -12.72 12.28 -21.44
CA ALA A 26 -13.93 12.40 -22.24
C ALA A 26 -14.38 11.03 -22.75
N GLU A 27 -15.67 10.90 -22.99
CA GLU A 27 -16.24 9.67 -23.55
C GLU A 27 -15.62 9.34 -24.92
N GLY A 28 -15.29 8.07 -25.13
CA GLY A 28 -14.67 7.58 -26.36
C GLY A 28 -13.14 7.69 -26.43
N LYS A 29 -12.49 8.30 -25.44
CA LYS A 29 -11.03 8.34 -25.33
C LYS A 29 -10.48 7.13 -24.56
N LEU A 30 -9.19 6.88 -24.74
CA LEU A 30 -8.51 5.83 -23.98
C LEU A 30 -8.52 6.17 -22.47
N ALA A 31 -8.71 5.15 -21.66
CA ALA A 31 -8.66 5.26 -20.21
C ALA A 31 -7.21 5.29 -19.73
N ASP A 32 -6.55 6.43 -19.96
CA ASP A 32 -5.19 6.72 -19.49
C ASP A 32 -5.28 7.73 -18.35
N PHE A 33 -5.10 7.27 -17.11
CA PHE A 33 -5.28 8.09 -15.91
C PHE A 33 -4.10 7.96 -14.95
N VAL A 34 -3.78 9.06 -14.31
CA VAL A 34 -2.98 9.09 -13.09
C VAL A 34 -3.89 9.57 -11.96
N ILE A 35 -4.03 8.76 -10.93
CA ILE A 35 -4.78 9.08 -9.73
C ILE A 35 -3.76 9.48 -8.68
N LEU A 36 -3.90 10.70 -8.16
CA LEU A 36 -3.06 11.23 -7.09
C LEU A 36 -3.73 10.94 -5.74
N ASP A 37 -2.93 10.91 -4.70
CA ASP A 37 -3.36 10.69 -3.32
C ASP A 37 -4.11 11.89 -2.70
N GLU A 38 -3.89 13.08 -3.24
CA GLU A 38 -4.51 14.33 -2.78
C GLU A 38 -4.99 15.16 -3.98
N ASP A 39 -5.87 16.12 -3.72
CA ASP A 39 -6.28 17.10 -4.73
C ASP A 39 -5.14 18.07 -5.03
N ILE A 40 -4.54 17.93 -6.21
CA ILE A 40 -3.43 18.78 -6.67
C ILE A 40 -3.79 20.28 -6.70
N MET A 41 -5.07 20.62 -6.88
CA MET A 41 -5.51 22.02 -6.89
C MET A 41 -5.50 22.60 -5.48
N ASP A 42 -5.92 21.81 -4.51
CA ASP A 42 -5.93 22.16 -3.09
C ASP A 42 -4.50 22.27 -2.54
N VAL A 43 -3.65 21.30 -2.84
CA VAL A 43 -2.23 21.33 -2.45
C VAL A 43 -1.53 22.51 -3.09
N ALA A 44 -1.75 22.78 -4.37
CA ALA A 44 -1.14 23.93 -5.06
C ALA A 44 -1.58 25.29 -4.51
N ALA A 45 -2.79 25.38 -3.98
CA ALA A 45 -3.32 26.62 -3.40
C ALA A 45 -2.78 26.87 -1.99
N LYS A 46 -2.58 25.83 -1.19
CA LYS A 46 -2.21 25.92 0.23
C LYS A 46 -0.70 25.78 0.45
N GLU A 47 -0.08 24.81 -0.18
CA GLU A 47 1.30 24.41 0.02
C GLU A 47 1.99 24.01 -1.30
N PRO A 48 2.25 24.96 -2.22
CA PRO A 48 2.66 24.64 -3.59
C PRO A 48 3.97 23.84 -3.70
N LEU A 49 4.86 23.91 -2.72
CA LEU A 49 6.09 23.13 -2.70
C LEU A 49 5.84 21.63 -2.42
N ARG A 50 4.74 21.28 -1.76
CA ARG A 50 4.34 19.90 -1.53
C ARG A 50 3.92 19.14 -2.79
N ILE A 51 3.67 19.80 -3.90
CA ILE A 51 3.34 19.13 -5.16
C ILE A 51 4.43 18.12 -5.54
N ALA A 52 5.70 18.42 -5.25
CA ALA A 52 6.82 17.54 -5.54
C ALA A 52 6.79 16.23 -4.72
N ASP A 53 6.12 16.24 -3.56
CA ASP A 53 6.03 15.12 -2.63
C ASP A 53 4.71 14.33 -2.77
N MET A 54 3.82 14.78 -3.68
CA MET A 54 2.56 14.08 -3.95
C MET A 54 2.82 12.72 -4.57
N ARG A 55 2.07 11.74 -4.10
CA ARG A 55 2.21 10.36 -4.57
C ARG A 55 1.17 10.00 -5.61
N VAL A 56 1.56 9.11 -6.51
CA VAL A 56 0.65 8.49 -7.47
C VAL A 56 0.01 7.28 -6.80
N ALA A 57 -1.29 7.36 -6.53
CA ALA A 57 -2.07 6.27 -5.94
C ALA A 57 -2.31 5.14 -6.96
N SER A 58 -2.59 5.51 -8.23
CA SER A 58 -2.76 4.52 -9.29
C SER A 58 -2.44 5.13 -10.66
N THR A 59 -1.96 4.29 -11.57
CA THR A 59 -1.80 4.62 -12.99
C THR A 59 -2.51 3.58 -13.83
N ILE A 60 -3.36 4.04 -14.74
CA ILE A 60 -4.12 3.21 -15.67
C ILE A 60 -3.68 3.59 -17.07
N VAL A 61 -3.37 2.60 -17.90
CA VAL A 61 -3.03 2.76 -19.30
C VAL A 61 -3.84 1.77 -20.12
N SER A 62 -4.64 2.27 -21.06
CA SER A 62 -5.50 1.46 -21.94
C SER A 62 -6.31 0.43 -21.13
N ASP A 63 -7.07 0.89 -20.16
CA ASP A 63 -7.93 0.09 -19.26
C ASP A 63 -7.21 -0.87 -18.31
N LYS A 64 -5.86 -0.86 -18.27
CA LYS A 64 -5.07 -1.71 -17.38
C LYS A 64 -4.42 -0.89 -16.29
N ILE A 65 -4.55 -1.34 -15.06
CA ILE A 65 -3.79 -0.78 -13.94
C ILE A 65 -2.35 -1.25 -14.10
N VAL A 66 -1.43 -0.30 -14.31
CA VAL A 66 0.00 -0.55 -14.47
C VAL A 66 0.80 -0.18 -13.23
N HIS A 67 0.18 0.57 -12.31
CA HIS A 67 0.74 0.95 -11.01
C HIS A 67 -0.40 1.18 -10.02
N GLY A 68 -0.21 0.75 -8.78
CA GLY A 68 -1.20 0.91 -7.71
C GLY A 68 -2.46 0.06 -7.92
N VAL A 69 -3.52 0.42 -7.21
CA VAL A 69 -4.86 -0.16 -7.33
C VAL A 69 -5.89 0.95 -7.38
N LEU A 70 -7.00 0.72 -8.06
CA LEU A 70 -8.13 1.65 -7.98
C LEU A 70 -8.69 1.61 -6.55
N PRO A 71 -8.87 2.77 -5.92
CA PRO A 71 -9.61 2.84 -4.66
C PRO A 71 -11.03 2.35 -4.94
N ASP A 72 -11.30 1.10 -4.62
CA ASP A 72 -12.68 0.60 -4.58
C ASP A 72 -13.29 1.09 -3.27
N SER A 73 -14.47 1.68 -3.34
CA SER A 73 -15.23 2.15 -2.17
C SER A 73 -15.55 1.06 -1.14
N LYS A 74 -15.21 -0.19 -1.45
CA LYS A 74 -15.38 -1.37 -0.58
C LYS A 74 -14.06 -2.01 -0.14
N THR A 75 -12.92 -1.58 -0.69
CA THR A 75 -11.60 -2.15 -0.36
C THR A 75 -10.87 -1.19 0.56
N PHE A 76 -10.71 -1.57 1.81
CA PHE A 76 -10.00 -0.75 2.81
C PHE A 76 -8.48 -0.73 2.60
N ILE A 77 -7.93 -1.71 1.89
CA ILE A 77 -6.51 -1.83 1.57
C ILE A 77 -6.34 -1.61 0.07
N SER A 78 -5.53 -0.62 -0.32
CA SER A 78 -5.46 -0.17 -1.71
C SER A 78 -4.10 -0.33 -2.38
N GLN A 79 -3.00 -0.20 -1.75
CA GLN A 79 -1.68 -0.30 -2.37
C GLN A 79 -0.72 -1.08 -1.49
N PHE A 80 0.03 -1.99 -2.11
CA PHE A 80 1.08 -2.74 -1.44
C PHE A 80 2.43 -2.49 -2.14
N CYS A 81 3.46 -2.23 -1.36
CA CYS A 81 4.84 -2.12 -1.85
C CYS A 81 5.83 -2.34 -0.70
N ALA A 82 7.09 -2.54 -1.04
CA ALA A 82 8.16 -2.44 -0.05
C ALA A 82 8.29 -0.99 0.45
N ALA A 83 8.57 -0.81 1.73
CA ALA A 83 8.74 0.52 2.29
C ALA A 83 10.08 1.13 1.84
N TYR A 84 10.03 2.28 1.21
CA TYR A 84 11.19 2.92 0.60
C TYR A 84 12.16 3.57 1.59
N GLU A 85 11.72 3.92 2.79
CA GLU A 85 12.55 4.68 3.73
C GLU A 85 12.97 3.84 4.92
N GLN A 86 14.14 3.24 4.77
CA GLN A 86 14.85 2.66 5.91
C GLN A 86 16.34 2.98 5.80
N PRO A 87 16.80 4.14 6.30
CA PRO A 87 18.23 4.48 6.29
C PRO A 87 19.10 3.52 7.10
N THR A 88 18.49 2.58 7.81
CA THR A 88 19.15 1.55 8.64
C THR A 88 19.02 0.12 8.11
N LEU A 89 18.22 -0.10 7.05
CA LEU A 89 18.11 -1.40 6.39
C LEU A 89 18.71 -1.27 4.99
N ASP A 90 19.93 -1.71 4.79
CA ASP A 90 20.57 -1.84 3.46
C ASP A 90 19.94 -2.96 2.60
N THR A 91 18.69 -3.29 2.88
CA THR A 91 18.03 -4.43 2.24
C THR A 91 17.27 -3.96 1.02
N VAL A 92 17.72 -4.39 -0.16
CA VAL A 92 16.94 -4.25 -1.39
C VAL A 92 15.79 -5.26 -1.35
N VAL A 93 14.58 -4.76 -1.41
CA VAL A 93 13.35 -5.58 -1.44
C VAL A 93 12.72 -5.48 -2.81
N THR A 94 12.49 -6.60 -3.46
CA THR A 94 11.80 -6.67 -4.74
C THR A 94 10.50 -7.47 -4.59
N VAL A 95 9.35 -6.80 -4.66
CA VAL A 95 8.06 -7.48 -4.69
C VAL A 95 7.87 -8.13 -6.07
N GLN A 96 7.89 -9.46 -6.11
CA GLN A 96 7.74 -10.25 -7.34
C GLN A 96 6.29 -10.37 -7.77
N SER A 97 5.40 -10.58 -6.81
CA SER A 97 3.95 -10.66 -7.06
C SER A 97 3.16 -10.14 -5.87
N SER A 98 2.02 -9.55 -6.12
CA SER A 98 1.06 -9.19 -5.08
C SER A 98 -0.35 -9.18 -5.64
N GLN A 99 -1.30 -9.65 -4.84
CA GLN A 99 -2.72 -9.58 -5.16
C GLN A 99 -3.58 -9.50 -3.90
N MET A 100 -4.66 -8.76 -4.00
CA MET A 100 -5.72 -8.80 -3.01
C MET A 100 -6.68 -9.94 -3.37
N ILE A 101 -6.97 -10.81 -2.42
CA ILE A 101 -7.98 -11.86 -2.58
C ILE A 101 -9.23 -11.51 -1.80
N ASP A 102 -10.38 -11.81 -2.39
CA ASP A 102 -11.67 -11.60 -1.75
C ASP A 102 -11.88 -12.56 -0.57
N ASN A 103 -12.79 -12.19 0.32
CA ASN A 103 -13.06 -12.96 1.53
C ASN A 103 -13.54 -14.39 1.25
N ALA A 104 -14.28 -14.61 0.17
CA ALA A 104 -14.79 -15.94 -0.17
C ALA A 104 -13.68 -16.88 -0.67
N THR A 105 -12.71 -16.34 -1.40
CA THR A 105 -11.49 -17.05 -1.81
C THR A 105 -10.60 -17.33 -0.60
N ALA A 106 -10.37 -16.32 0.25
CA ALA A 106 -9.58 -16.50 1.47
C ALA A 106 -10.18 -17.56 2.41
N ASP A 107 -11.51 -17.60 2.57
CA ASP A 107 -12.21 -18.63 3.39
C ASP A 107 -12.05 -20.05 2.86
N LYS A 108 -11.76 -20.21 1.58
CA LYS A 108 -11.49 -21.53 0.97
C LYS A 108 -10.04 -21.95 1.10
N GLU A 109 -9.13 -20.98 0.95
CA GLU A 109 -7.69 -21.25 0.93
C GLU A 109 -7.09 -21.40 2.32
N TYR A 110 -7.63 -20.65 3.30
CA TYR A 110 -7.08 -20.57 4.65
C TYR A 110 -8.06 -21.12 5.69
N ALA A 111 -7.90 -22.38 6.05
CA ALA A 111 -8.77 -23.06 7.02
C ALA A 111 -8.74 -22.44 8.44
N ALA A 112 -7.70 -21.67 8.75
CA ALA A 112 -7.56 -20.96 10.04
C ALA A 112 -8.42 -19.69 10.16
N LEU A 113 -9.09 -19.27 9.09
CA LEU A 113 -10.00 -18.11 9.12
C LEU A 113 -11.37 -18.50 9.65
N GLU A 114 -11.90 -17.69 10.57
CA GLU A 114 -13.26 -17.87 11.09
C GLU A 114 -14.27 -17.29 10.07
N ARG A 115 -15.29 -18.08 9.76
CA ARG A 115 -16.34 -17.65 8.86
C ARG A 115 -17.14 -16.51 9.49
N GLY A 116 -17.29 -15.41 8.74
CA GLY A 116 -18.03 -14.23 9.18
C GLY A 116 -17.18 -13.24 10.00
N GLU A 117 -15.90 -13.49 10.17
CA GLU A 117 -14.97 -12.51 10.74
C GLU A 117 -14.92 -11.28 9.81
N LYS A 118 -15.07 -10.09 10.39
CA LYS A 118 -14.96 -8.82 9.65
C LYS A 118 -13.50 -8.62 9.24
N ARG A 119 -13.23 -8.65 7.95
CA ARG A 119 -11.89 -8.46 7.38
C ARG A 119 -11.87 -7.24 6.48
N PHE A 120 -10.77 -6.53 6.51
CA PHE A 120 -10.53 -5.35 5.67
C PHE A 120 -9.83 -5.72 4.35
N GLY A 121 -9.31 -6.92 4.24
CA GLY A 121 -8.68 -7.47 3.05
C GLY A 121 -7.74 -8.61 3.41
N THR A 122 -7.42 -9.42 2.41
CA THR A 122 -6.39 -10.46 2.48
C THR A 122 -5.42 -10.23 1.35
N LEU A 123 -4.16 -9.96 1.68
CA LEU A 123 -3.07 -9.75 0.74
C LEU A 123 -2.26 -11.02 0.61
N GLN A 124 -2.05 -11.46 -0.62
CA GLN A 124 -1.09 -12.50 -0.97
C GLN A 124 0.06 -11.86 -1.75
N PHE A 125 1.29 -12.15 -1.37
CA PHE A 125 2.46 -11.60 -2.05
C PHE A 125 3.68 -12.52 -1.92
N THR A 126 4.64 -12.29 -2.80
CA THR A 126 5.99 -12.86 -2.75
C THR A 126 7.00 -11.76 -2.98
N ALA A 127 8.04 -11.71 -2.18
CA ALA A 127 9.11 -10.73 -2.29
C ALA A 127 10.49 -11.37 -2.13
N GLU A 128 11.46 -10.88 -2.88
CA GLU A 128 12.88 -11.18 -2.68
C GLU A 128 13.50 -10.14 -1.75
N VAL A 129 14.27 -10.62 -0.78
CA VAL A 129 15.01 -9.83 0.19
C VAL A 129 16.43 -10.37 0.31
N ALA A 130 17.34 -9.64 0.96
CA ALA A 130 18.63 -10.22 1.28
C ALA A 130 18.46 -11.32 2.34
N ALA A 131 19.14 -12.43 2.16
CA ALA A 131 19.08 -13.56 3.08
C ALA A 131 19.41 -13.13 4.52
N ASP A 132 18.67 -13.67 5.49
CA ASP A 132 18.80 -13.39 6.93
C ASP A 132 18.67 -11.88 7.25
N SER A 133 17.76 -11.19 6.57
CA SER A 133 17.49 -9.77 6.77
C SER A 133 16.00 -9.47 6.97
N SER A 134 15.73 -8.34 7.62
CA SER A 134 14.34 -7.88 7.78
C SER A 134 13.93 -6.98 6.63
N ALA A 135 12.68 -7.10 6.21
CA ALA A 135 12.06 -6.23 5.22
C ALA A 135 10.80 -5.57 5.78
N ILE A 136 10.62 -4.29 5.47
CA ILE A 136 9.40 -3.56 5.82
C ILE A 136 8.54 -3.43 4.57
N PHE A 137 7.30 -3.85 4.73
CA PHE A 137 6.25 -3.72 3.72
C PHE A 137 5.24 -2.66 4.14
N GLN A 138 4.62 -2.04 3.16
CA GLN A 138 3.56 -1.08 3.40
C GLN A 138 2.36 -1.34 2.51
N MET A 139 1.18 -1.01 3.02
CA MET A 139 -0.06 -0.99 2.26
C MET A 139 -0.88 0.23 2.68
N ASN A 140 -1.58 0.83 1.72
CA ASN A 140 -2.45 1.94 1.99
C ASN A 140 -3.83 1.44 2.45
N MET A 141 -4.42 2.17 3.39
CA MET A 141 -5.69 1.82 4.01
C MET A 141 -6.56 3.08 4.14
N LEU A 142 -7.86 2.94 3.92
CA LEU A 142 -8.83 3.97 4.28
C LEU A 142 -9.28 3.78 5.72
N GLY A 143 -9.43 4.88 6.43
CA GLY A 143 -9.98 4.88 7.77
C GLY A 143 -11.44 4.41 7.78
N ASN A 144 -11.82 3.73 8.84
CA ASN A 144 -13.10 3.04 8.98
C ASN A 144 -13.88 3.47 10.24
N GLY A 145 -13.40 4.51 10.94
CA GLY A 145 -14.00 5.02 12.18
C GLY A 145 -13.67 4.20 13.42
N GLU A 146 -12.85 3.16 13.32
CA GLU A 146 -12.48 2.32 14.47
C GLU A 146 -11.18 2.77 15.12
N LYS A 147 -10.98 2.40 16.38
CA LYS A 147 -9.68 2.55 17.06
C LYS A 147 -8.68 1.54 16.51
N ILE A 148 -7.42 1.93 16.44
CA ILE A 148 -6.34 1.02 16.04
C ILE A 148 -6.27 -0.21 16.93
N SER A 149 -6.50 -0.06 18.23
CA SER A 149 -6.53 -1.18 19.19
C SER A 149 -7.60 -2.24 18.90
N ALA A 150 -8.61 -1.93 18.10
CA ALA A 150 -9.61 -2.89 17.66
C ALA A 150 -9.17 -3.66 16.39
N LEU A 151 -8.09 -3.24 15.74
CA LEU A 151 -7.57 -3.85 14.51
C LEU A 151 -6.47 -4.86 14.82
N LYS A 152 -6.38 -5.88 13.99
CA LYS A 152 -5.36 -6.91 14.08
C LYS A 152 -4.81 -7.23 12.69
N LEU A 153 -3.53 -7.50 12.64
CA LEU A 153 -2.86 -8.00 11.44
C LEU A 153 -2.44 -9.46 11.68
N TYR A 154 -2.64 -10.29 10.69
CA TYR A 154 -2.29 -11.70 10.77
C TYR A 154 -1.47 -12.16 9.57
N LYS A 155 -0.47 -13.00 9.79
CA LYS A 155 0.07 -13.89 8.77
C LYS A 155 -0.81 -15.13 8.68
N LEU A 156 -1.18 -15.48 7.46
CA LEU A 156 -1.96 -16.68 7.17
C LEU A 156 -1.09 -17.70 6.45
N THR A 157 -1.17 -18.93 6.89
CA THR A 157 -0.74 -20.12 6.14
C THR A 157 -1.96 -21.00 5.96
N ALA A 158 -1.88 -22.07 5.16
CA ALA A 158 -3.02 -22.94 4.90
C ALA A 158 -3.78 -23.38 6.19
N ASN A 159 -3.06 -23.59 7.29
CA ASN A 159 -3.63 -24.16 8.52
C ASN A 159 -3.37 -23.31 9.78
N LYS A 160 -2.74 -22.16 9.67
CA LYS A 160 -2.34 -21.37 10.84
C LYS A 160 -2.59 -19.88 10.61
N LYS A 161 -3.03 -19.20 11.66
CA LYS A 161 -3.19 -17.75 11.77
C LYS A 161 -2.25 -17.27 12.88
N SER A 162 -1.28 -16.42 12.54
CA SER A 162 -0.31 -15.84 13.48
C SER A 162 -0.49 -14.34 13.55
N GLU A 163 -0.69 -13.80 14.76
CA GLU A 163 -0.95 -12.38 14.98
C GLU A 163 0.36 -11.60 15.05
N TYR A 164 0.40 -10.48 14.33
CA TYR A 164 1.46 -9.48 14.45
C TYR A 164 1.21 -8.63 15.70
N THR A 165 2.28 -8.24 16.37
CA THR A 165 2.20 -7.32 17.52
C THR A 165 2.22 -5.87 17.03
N TYR A 166 1.29 -5.04 17.54
CA TYR A 166 1.29 -3.62 17.21
C TYR A 166 2.46 -2.88 17.86
N GLY A 167 3.19 -2.12 17.06
CA GLY A 167 4.30 -1.27 17.46
C GLY A 167 5.43 -1.28 16.43
N ARG A 168 6.02 -0.11 16.20
CA ARG A 168 7.20 0.00 15.36
C ARG A 168 8.43 -0.44 16.16
N PRO A 169 9.29 -1.32 15.62
CA PRO A 169 10.56 -1.64 16.27
C PRO A 169 11.43 -0.41 16.46
N ALA A 170 12.26 -0.43 17.51
CA ALA A 170 13.29 0.59 17.68
C ALA A 170 14.27 0.58 16.49
N PRO A 171 14.85 1.74 16.12
CA PRO A 171 15.73 1.81 14.95
C PRO A 171 16.90 0.84 14.95
N ASP A 172 17.48 0.55 16.10
CA ASP A 172 18.57 -0.39 16.31
C ASP A 172 18.14 -1.87 16.25
N ALA A 173 16.85 -2.15 16.41
CA ALA A 173 16.29 -3.49 16.35
C ALA A 173 15.73 -3.86 14.96
N LEU A 174 15.64 -2.91 14.03
CA LEU A 174 14.99 -3.10 12.72
C LEU A 174 15.62 -4.25 11.91
N GLY A 175 16.94 -4.42 11.96
CA GLY A 175 17.65 -5.43 11.16
C GLY A 175 17.34 -6.88 11.54
N SER A 176 16.75 -7.13 12.71
CA SER A 176 16.38 -8.46 13.19
C SER A 176 14.91 -8.55 13.61
N ALA A 177 14.13 -7.50 13.37
CA ALA A 177 12.74 -7.45 13.77
C ALA A 177 11.85 -8.25 12.81
N SER A 178 10.86 -8.91 13.37
CA SER A 178 9.83 -9.63 12.62
C SER A 178 8.52 -9.64 13.42
N GLY A 179 7.40 -9.73 12.71
CA GLY A 179 6.11 -9.89 13.34
C GLY A 179 5.55 -8.66 14.06
N GLN A 180 6.08 -7.46 13.77
CA GLN A 180 5.48 -6.20 14.23
C GLN A 180 4.77 -5.50 13.07
N TRP A 181 3.79 -4.67 13.45
CA TRP A 181 3.07 -3.81 12.54
C TRP A 181 2.67 -2.49 13.19
N TRP A 182 2.50 -1.44 12.40
CA TRP A 182 2.05 -0.14 12.88
C TRP A 182 1.30 0.61 11.78
N ILE A 183 0.53 1.62 12.18
CA ILE A 183 -0.19 2.52 11.29
C ILE A 183 0.37 3.92 11.46
N ALA A 184 0.50 4.63 10.35
CA ALA A 184 0.85 6.05 10.33
C ALA A 184 -0.14 6.81 9.44
N SER A 185 -0.22 8.13 9.64
CA SER A 185 -0.96 8.99 8.72
C SER A 185 -0.27 9.01 7.36
N PHE A 186 -1.04 8.98 6.28
CA PHE A 186 -0.50 9.03 4.91
C PHE A 186 0.36 10.29 4.68
N GLY A 187 -0.04 11.43 5.21
CA GLY A 187 0.72 12.68 5.13
C GLY A 187 1.98 12.75 6.02
N ASN A 188 2.14 11.79 6.96
CA ASN A 188 3.32 11.69 7.82
C ASN A 188 3.61 10.23 8.17
N PRO A 189 4.16 9.45 7.24
CA PRO A 189 4.35 8.01 7.40
C PRO A 189 5.49 7.64 8.36
N THR A 190 6.28 8.60 8.81
CA THR A 190 7.44 8.34 9.69
C THR A 190 7.06 8.19 11.16
N ILE A 191 5.91 8.73 11.57
CA ILE A 191 5.45 8.73 12.96
C ILE A 191 4.30 7.74 13.13
N PRO A 192 4.51 6.63 13.87
CA PRO A 192 3.44 5.71 14.20
C PRO A 192 2.33 6.39 15.02
N LEU A 193 1.09 6.06 14.74
CA LEU A 193 -0.06 6.48 15.53
C LEU A 193 -0.14 5.66 16.80
N ASP A 194 -0.74 6.26 17.84
CA ASP A 194 -1.05 5.57 19.08
C ASP A 194 -2.19 4.55 18.87
N GLN A 195 -2.18 3.45 19.63
CA GLN A 195 -3.24 2.42 19.56
C GLN A 195 -4.64 2.96 19.90
N ASP A 196 -4.72 4.01 20.69
CA ASP A 196 -5.99 4.67 21.02
C ASP A 196 -6.50 5.63 19.95
N ALA A 197 -5.69 5.91 18.92
CA ALA A 197 -6.10 6.75 17.81
C ALA A 197 -7.28 6.12 17.05
N VAL A 198 -8.22 6.96 16.64
CA VAL A 198 -9.34 6.58 15.77
C VAL A 198 -8.95 6.83 14.32
N LEU A 199 -9.12 5.85 13.47
CA LEU A 199 -8.93 5.98 12.03
C LEU A 199 -10.16 6.69 11.44
N GLU A 200 -10.04 8.00 11.25
CA GLU A 200 -11.13 8.82 10.73
C GLU A 200 -11.63 8.29 9.36
N MET A 201 -12.95 8.27 9.19
CA MET A 201 -13.57 7.80 7.96
C MET A 201 -13.00 8.52 6.74
N ASP A 202 -12.75 7.76 5.69
CA ASP A 202 -12.29 8.22 4.37
C ASP A 202 -10.92 8.93 4.35
N LYS A 203 -10.23 9.02 5.49
CA LYS A 203 -8.82 9.43 5.51
C LYS A 203 -7.90 8.28 5.14
N GLN A 204 -6.81 8.63 4.47
CA GLN A 204 -5.78 7.66 4.09
C GLN A 204 -4.75 7.47 5.20
N TYR A 205 -4.39 6.22 5.40
CA TYR A 205 -3.37 5.75 6.33
C TYR A 205 -2.43 4.78 5.64
N VAL A 206 -1.25 4.62 6.19
CA VAL A 206 -0.28 3.61 5.77
C VAL A 206 -0.14 2.59 6.87
N VAL A 207 -0.34 1.34 6.52
CA VAL A 207 -0.08 0.19 7.39
C VAL A 207 1.28 -0.36 7.03
N PHE A 208 2.16 -0.45 8.00
CA PHE A 208 3.47 -1.05 7.87
C PHE A 208 3.53 -2.37 8.63
N PHE A 209 4.28 -3.32 8.12
CA PHE A 209 4.62 -4.54 8.84
C PHE A 209 6.03 -5.01 8.44
N ILE A 210 6.69 -5.71 9.35
CA ILE A 210 8.05 -6.17 9.17
C ILE A 210 8.12 -7.69 9.25
N ILE A 211 8.87 -8.28 8.33
CA ILE A 211 9.15 -9.71 8.28
C ILE A 211 10.67 -9.88 8.17
N HIS A 212 11.22 -10.80 8.95
CA HIS A 212 12.60 -11.25 8.84
C HIS A 212 12.63 -12.54 8.01
N ASP A 213 13.52 -12.60 7.03
CA ASP A 213 13.79 -13.82 6.26
C ASP A 213 14.22 -14.95 7.20
N ASN A 214 13.73 -16.15 6.96
CA ASN A 214 13.88 -17.30 7.85
C ASN A 214 13.14 -17.23 9.21
N ASP A 215 12.23 -16.31 9.42
CA ASP A 215 11.37 -16.31 10.61
C ASP A 215 10.36 -17.47 10.53
N SER A 216 10.44 -18.39 11.45
CA SER A 216 9.61 -19.62 11.46
C SER A 216 8.10 -19.39 11.58
N ILE A 217 7.67 -18.16 11.89
CA ILE A 217 6.26 -17.78 12.08
C ILE A 217 5.77 -16.93 10.92
N PHE A 218 6.56 -15.94 10.50
CA PHE A 218 6.17 -14.92 9.56
C PHE A 218 6.78 -15.10 8.16
N ASP A 219 7.75 -15.99 8.03
CA ASP A 219 8.30 -16.44 6.77
C ASP A 219 8.03 -17.95 6.58
N ALA A 220 7.33 -18.32 5.53
CA ALA A 220 6.80 -19.68 5.37
C ALA A 220 7.81 -20.65 4.77
N ASP A 221 8.77 -20.17 4.03
CA ASP A 221 9.84 -20.99 3.50
C ASP A 221 11.18 -20.59 4.15
N LYS A 222 11.99 -21.43 4.48
CA LYS A 222 13.16 -21.23 5.35
C LYS A 222 14.44 -21.01 4.55
N ALA A 223 14.37 -20.68 3.27
CA ALA A 223 15.55 -21.08 2.54
C ALA A 223 16.45 -19.98 2.00
N ASP A 224 15.97 -18.78 1.57
CA ASP A 224 16.80 -18.21 0.52
C ASP A 224 16.58 -16.73 0.15
N GLY A 225 16.02 -15.94 1.02
CA GLY A 225 15.74 -14.54 0.73
C GLY A 225 14.44 -14.34 -0.05
N VAL A 226 13.47 -15.24 0.10
CA VAL A 226 12.10 -15.11 -0.41
C VAL A 226 11.12 -15.07 0.76
N ILE A 227 10.27 -14.04 0.81
CA ILE A 227 9.21 -13.84 1.81
C ILE A 227 7.85 -13.93 1.13
#